data_cd0f92a7104bde10a95d5915d03acf13
#
_entry.id   cd0f92a7104bde10a95d5915d03acf13
#
_cell.length_a   1.000
_cell.length_b   1.000
_cell.length_c   1.000
_cell.angle_alpha   90.00
_cell.angle_beta   90.00
_cell.angle_gamma   90.00
#
_symmetry.space_group_name_H-M   'P 1'
#
loop_
_entity.id
_entity.type
_entity.pdbx_description
1 polymer ?
#
loop_
_entity_poly.entity_id
_entity_poly.type
_entity_poly.pdbx_seq_one_letter_code
_entity_poly.pdbx_strand_id
1 'polypeptide(L)'
;MKKIILIVFFLINFFHFNLLFSQNKSKPTYVIVHGAWGGGWAFKKVDSLLTDSGFNVYRPTLTGQGERAHLASKDVGLYTHIKDVINTIFYENIENIILIGHSYGGMVVTGVADAIPERITKLIYLDAYVPDDNESLLSIRNRNNRKTLKIKNGFIIPDWVPKYKSPPKDVPQSYKTWTDTLHLKNPKSLKIPTMYILTVKKDTNYKNDDFASQAIRANKKGWPIFQLEADHNPQWSAPFKLVGMLKEIGQ
;
A
#
# COMPACT_ATOMS: atom_id res chain seq x y z
N MET A 1 -10.00 -63.34 4.54
CA MET A 1 -10.90 -62.17 4.75
C MET A 1 -10.33 -61.13 5.73
N LYS A 2 -9.72 -61.46 6.88
CA LYS A 2 -9.19 -60.50 7.86
C LYS A 2 -8.08 -59.57 7.35
N LYS A 3 -7.20 -60.02 6.41
CA LYS A 3 -6.11 -59.19 5.84
C LYS A 3 -6.61 -58.09 4.88
N ILE A 4 -7.70 -58.36 4.15
CA ILE A 4 -8.25 -57.41 3.15
C ILE A 4 -8.97 -56.24 3.90
N ILE A 5 -9.64 -56.54 5.01
CA ILE A 5 -10.33 -55.51 5.82
C ILE A 5 -9.33 -54.52 6.44
N LEU A 6 -8.15 -55.02 6.87
CA LEU A 6 -7.10 -54.15 7.46
C LEU A 6 -6.49 -53.20 6.43
N ILE A 7 -6.31 -53.65 5.19
CA ILE A 7 -5.78 -52.79 4.12
C ILE A 7 -6.77 -51.69 3.71
N VAL A 8 -8.06 -52.00 3.63
CA VAL A 8 -9.11 -51.02 3.31
C VAL A 8 -9.21 -50.00 4.40
N PHE A 9 -9.13 -50.38 5.69
CA PHE A 9 -9.15 -49.46 6.82
C PHE A 9 -7.93 -48.51 6.82
N PHE A 10 -6.76 -49.00 6.45
CA PHE A 10 -5.54 -48.16 6.33
C PHE A 10 -5.60 -47.20 5.15
N LEU A 11 -6.17 -47.59 4.03
CA LEU A 11 -6.35 -46.72 2.86
C LEU A 11 -7.39 -45.62 3.10
N ILE A 12 -8.48 -45.93 3.80
CA ILE A 12 -9.51 -44.96 4.16
C ILE A 12 -8.95 -43.91 5.14
N ASN A 13 -8.16 -44.31 6.14
CA ASN A 13 -7.52 -43.38 7.06
C ASN A 13 -6.45 -42.51 6.37
N PHE A 14 -5.71 -43.07 5.42
CA PHE A 14 -4.73 -42.31 4.65
C PHE A 14 -5.39 -41.27 3.73
N PHE A 15 -6.55 -41.57 3.18
CA PHE A 15 -7.34 -40.66 2.36
C PHE A 15 -7.98 -39.53 3.20
N HIS A 16 -8.47 -39.84 4.40
CA HIS A 16 -9.01 -38.85 5.34
C HIS A 16 -7.91 -37.96 5.92
N PHE A 17 -6.71 -38.50 6.17
CA PHE A 17 -5.57 -37.73 6.64
C PHE A 17 -5.09 -36.70 5.57
N ASN A 18 -5.12 -37.04 4.29
CA ASN A 18 -4.77 -36.13 3.20
C ASN A 18 -5.86 -35.06 2.96
N LEU A 19 -7.13 -35.33 3.27
CA LEU A 19 -8.21 -34.33 3.17
C LEU A 19 -8.17 -33.30 4.30
N LEU A 20 -7.60 -33.64 5.47
CA LEU A 20 -7.40 -32.71 6.58
C LEU A 20 -6.23 -31.74 6.36
N PHE A 21 -5.32 -32.06 5.45
CA PHE A 21 -4.22 -31.17 5.00
C PHE A 21 -4.56 -30.37 3.74
N SER A 22 -5.81 -30.31 3.32
CA SER A 22 -6.24 -29.23 2.44
C SER A 22 -6.02 -27.94 3.22
N GLN A 23 -4.82 -27.37 3.03
CA GLN A 23 -4.43 -26.08 3.64
C GLN A 23 -5.52 -25.08 3.32
N ASN A 24 -6.29 -24.73 4.32
CA ASN A 24 -7.09 -23.53 4.32
C ASN A 24 -6.06 -22.39 4.18
N LYS A 25 -5.69 -22.05 2.93
CA LYS A 25 -4.83 -20.90 2.68
C LYS A 25 -5.54 -19.73 3.34
N SER A 26 -5.02 -19.28 4.47
CA SER A 26 -5.55 -18.12 5.15
C SER A 26 -5.68 -17.00 4.12
N LYS A 27 -6.84 -16.34 4.09
CA LYS A 27 -7.02 -15.19 3.21
C LYS A 27 -5.88 -14.21 3.43
N PRO A 28 -5.37 -13.56 2.39
CA PRO A 28 -4.31 -12.58 2.56
C PRO A 28 -4.79 -11.41 3.44
N THR A 29 -3.84 -10.80 4.13
CA THR A 29 -4.10 -9.60 4.93
C THR A 29 -3.73 -8.36 4.13
N TYR A 30 -4.61 -7.39 4.08
CA TYR A 30 -4.33 -6.10 3.44
C TYR A 30 -3.62 -5.17 4.43
N VAL A 31 -2.49 -4.62 4.01
CA VAL A 31 -1.81 -3.52 4.72
C VAL A 31 -1.82 -2.31 3.80
N ILE A 32 -2.54 -1.25 4.19
CA ILE A 32 -2.78 -0.06 3.35
C ILE A 32 -2.03 1.13 3.92
N VAL A 33 -1.10 1.67 3.14
CA VAL A 33 -0.28 2.84 3.49
C VAL A 33 -0.82 4.07 2.77
N HIS A 34 -1.24 5.05 3.54
CA HIS A 34 -1.88 6.28 3.05
C HIS A 34 -0.89 7.23 2.34
N GLY A 35 -1.44 8.19 1.61
CA GLY A 35 -0.72 9.25 0.92
C GLY A 35 -0.17 10.34 1.86
N ALA A 36 0.46 11.35 1.27
CA ALA A 36 0.97 12.50 2.00
C ALA A 36 -0.14 13.23 2.75
N TRP A 37 0.22 13.86 3.88
CA TRP A 37 -0.63 14.69 4.75
C TRP A 37 -1.79 13.99 5.45
N GLY A 38 -2.23 12.83 4.93
CA GLY A 38 -3.40 12.09 5.41
C GLY A 38 -3.15 11.27 6.67
N GLY A 39 -3.77 10.10 6.72
CA GLY A 39 -3.66 9.10 7.79
C GLY A 39 -4.44 7.86 7.42
N GLY A 40 -4.32 6.81 8.23
CA GLY A 40 -5.09 5.59 8.06
C GLY A 40 -6.60 5.81 8.02
N TRP A 41 -7.08 6.89 8.66
CA TRP A 41 -8.49 7.31 8.66
C TRP A 41 -9.08 7.48 7.25
N ALA A 42 -8.25 7.85 6.26
CA ALA A 42 -8.70 8.06 4.88
C ALA A 42 -9.22 6.76 4.24
N PHE A 43 -8.72 5.61 4.66
CA PHE A 43 -9.11 4.30 4.14
C PHE A 43 -10.16 3.56 4.98
N LYS A 44 -10.80 4.23 5.97
CA LYS A 44 -11.77 3.60 6.87
C LYS A 44 -12.92 2.91 6.12
N LYS A 45 -13.42 3.50 5.02
CA LYS A 45 -14.50 2.90 4.21
C LYS A 45 -14.01 1.66 3.45
N VAL A 46 -12.81 1.72 2.89
CA VAL A 46 -12.19 0.58 2.17
C VAL A 46 -11.92 -0.58 3.14
N ASP A 47 -11.39 -0.28 4.33
CA ASP A 47 -11.21 -1.23 5.42
C ASP A 47 -12.52 -1.94 5.78
N SER A 48 -13.60 -1.19 6.08
CA SER A 48 -14.90 -1.78 6.38
C SER A 48 -15.38 -2.73 5.27
N LEU A 49 -15.30 -2.33 4.01
CA LEU A 49 -15.77 -3.15 2.88
C LEU A 49 -14.93 -4.42 2.66
N LEU A 50 -13.62 -4.36 2.88
CA LEU A 50 -12.75 -5.53 2.83
C LEU A 50 -13.00 -6.47 4.03
N THR A 51 -13.17 -5.91 5.23
CA THR A 51 -13.49 -6.67 6.45
C THR A 51 -14.83 -7.35 6.34
N ASP A 52 -15.86 -6.68 5.81
CA ASP A 52 -17.18 -7.26 5.53
C ASP A 52 -17.09 -8.42 4.50
N SER A 53 -16.04 -8.41 3.65
CA SER A 53 -15.71 -9.50 2.71
C SER A 53 -14.86 -10.61 3.36
N GLY A 54 -14.57 -10.51 4.66
CA GLY A 54 -13.84 -11.50 5.47
C GLY A 54 -12.32 -11.44 5.31
N PHE A 55 -11.75 -10.27 4.98
CA PHE A 55 -10.31 -10.03 4.99
C PHE A 55 -9.87 -9.32 6.25
N ASN A 56 -8.64 -9.56 6.70
CA ASN A 56 -7.99 -8.73 7.69
C ASN A 56 -7.40 -7.49 7.02
N VAL A 57 -7.55 -6.32 7.66
CA VAL A 57 -7.08 -5.05 7.11
C VAL A 57 -6.36 -4.25 8.19
N TYR A 58 -5.15 -3.81 7.87
CA TYR A 58 -4.38 -2.86 8.67
C TYR A 58 -4.12 -1.61 7.84
N ARG A 59 -4.28 -0.45 8.47
CA ARG A 59 -4.04 0.86 7.85
C ARG A 59 -3.28 1.76 8.80
N PRO A 60 -1.98 1.44 9.03
CA PRO A 60 -1.17 2.21 9.97
C PRO A 60 -1.11 3.68 9.56
N THR A 61 -1.26 4.57 10.55
CA THR A 61 -0.99 5.98 10.36
C THR A 61 0.48 6.26 10.61
N LEU A 62 1.13 6.91 9.66
CA LEU A 62 2.54 7.24 9.69
C LEU A 62 2.83 8.30 10.75
N THR A 63 4.00 8.25 11.39
CA THR A 63 4.41 9.18 12.45
C THR A 63 4.29 10.64 12.00
N GLY A 64 3.67 11.46 12.83
CA GLY A 64 3.42 12.88 12.57
C GLY A 64 2.23 13.16 11.65
N GLN A 65 1.46 12.15 11.25
CA GLN A 65 0.32 12.27 10.35
C GLN A 65 -0.99 11.87 11.06
N GLY A 66 -2.13 12.28 10.52
CA GLY A 66 -3.46 11.93 11.01
C GLY A 66 -3.60 12.12 12.54
N GLU A 67 -4.08 11.09 13.24
CA GLU A 67 -4.22 11.07 14.70
C GLU A 67 -2.88 11.07 15.44
N ARG A 68 -1.78 10.81 14.73
CA ARG A 68 -0.41 10.87 15.27
C ARG A 68 0.27 12.22 15.00
N ALA A 69 -0.48 13.25 14.63
CA ALA A 69 0.05 14.58 14.34
C ALA A 69 0.83 15.20 15.52
N HIS A 70 0.52 14.81 16.76
CA HIS A 70 1.23 15.24 17.97
C HIS A 70 2.70 14.76 18.02
N LEU A 71 3.07 13.78 17.21
CA LEU A 71 4.44 13.27 17.05
C LEU A 71 5.19 13.96 15.89
N ALA A 72 4.60 15.00 15.28
CA ALA A 72 5.22 15.67 14.14
C ALA A 72 6.52 16.36 14.56
N SER A 73 7.61 16.03 13.84
CA SER A 73 8.93 16.66 13.96
C SER A 73 9.54 16.82 12.57
N LYS A 74 10.35 17.86 12.39
CA LYS A 74 11.13 18.04 11.14
C LYS A 74 12.14 16.90 10.90
N ASP A 75 12.47 16.13 11.94
CA ASP A 75 13.40 15.01 11.89
C ASP A 75 12.73 13.69 11.47
N VAL A 76 11.39 13.64 11.44
CA VAL A 76 10.65 12.52 10.90
C VAL A 76 10.94 12.42 9.40
N GLY A 77 11.59 11.35 8.97
CA GLY A 77 11.95 11.10 7.58
C GLY A 77 11.21 9.91 6.97
N LEU A 78 11.52 9.61 5.72
CA LEU A 78 10.96 8.47 4.99
C LEU A 78 11.19 7.14 5.74
N TYR A 79 12.39 6.95 6.29
CA TYR A 79 12.74 5.72 7.02
C TYR A 79 11.98 5.56 8.34
N THR A 80 11.54 6.67 8.97
CA THR A 80 10.61 6.60 10.12
C THR A 80 9.29 6.01 9.67
N HIS A 81 8.74 6.49 8.55
CA HIS A 81 7.48 5.99 7.99
C HIS A 81 7.57 4.52 7.52
N ILE A 82 8.69 4.11 6.94
CA ILE A 82 8.95 2.71 6.60
C ILE A 82 8.93 1.84 7.88
N LYS A 83 9.59 2.28 8.95
CA LYS A 83 9.61 1.58 10.25
C LYS A 83 8.22 1.51 10.88
N ASP A 84 7.39 2.54 10.77
CA ASP A 84 6.00 2.52 11.26
C ASP A 84 5.24 1.32 10.70
N VAL A 85 5.36 1.08 9.38
CA VAL A 85 4.68 -0.02 8.70
C VAL A 85 5.30 -1.37 9.05
N ILE A 86 6.64 -1.48 9.04
CA ILE A 86 7.37 -2.70 9.40
C ILE A 86 7.02 -3.11 10.83
N ASN A 87 7.03 -2.17 11.79
CA ASN A 87 6.72 -2.46 13.17
C ASN A 87 5.27 -2.91 13.34
N THR A 88 4.31 -2.28 12.65
CA THR A 88 2.92 -2.77 12.63
C THR A 88 2.87 -4.24 12.17
N ILE A 89 3.56 -4.57 11.08
CA ILE A 89 3.59 -5.93 10.54
C ILE A 89 4.19 -6.92 11.55
N PHE A 90 5.28 -6.57 12.22
CA PHE A 90 5.93 -7.47 13.18
C PHE A 90 5.15 -7.61 14.49
N TYR A 91 4.68 -6.50 15.09
CA TYR A 91 3.97 -6.54 16.37
C TYR A 91 2.59 -7.20 16.29
N GLU A 92 1.95 -7.08 15.12
CA GLU A 92 0.68 -7.78 14.82
C GLU A 92 0.90 -9.19 14.22
N ASN A 93 2.17 -9.61 14.07
CA ASN A 93 2.56 -10.88 13.46
C ASN A 93 1.86 -11.17 12.12
N ILE A 94 1.84 -10.15 11.24
CA ILE A 94 1.13 -10.24 9.95
C ILE A 94 2.01 -10.96 8.93
N GLU A 95 1.41 -11.93 8.25
CA GLU A 95 1.99 -12.67 7.13
C GLU A 95 1.01 -12.72 5.96
N ASN A 96 1.47 -13.21 4.79
CA ASN A 96 0.65 -13.30 3.57
C ASN A 96 0.02 -11.94 3.20
N ILE A 97 0.89 -10.91 3.10
CA ILE A 97 0.47 -9.53 2.98
C ILE A 97 0.23 -9.12 1.53
N ILE A 98 -0.92 -8.50 1.27
CA ILE A 98 -1.12 -7.61 0.12
C ILE A 98 -0.82 -6.20 0.62
N LEU A 99 0.36 -5.68 0.24
CA LEU A 99 0.82 -4.36 0.65
C LEU A 99 0.42 -3.32 -0.38
N ILE A 100 -0.32 -2.29 0.04
CA ILE A 100 -0.86 -1.24 -0.83
C ILE A 100 -0.28 0.10 -0.42
N GLY A 101 0.32 0.83 -1.38
CA GLY A 101 0.78 2.20 -1.19
C GLY A 101 -0.01 3.17 -2.05
N HIS A 102 -0.66 4.15 -1.43
CA HIS A 102 -1.35 5.23 -2.13
C HIS A 102 -0.48 6.49 -2.22
N SER A 103 -0.38 7.09 -3.40
CA SER A 103 0.30 8.38 -3.57
C SER A 103 1.74 8.36 -3.03
N TYR A 104 2.09 9.20 -2.03
CA TYR A 104 3.34 9.16 -1.28
C TYR A 104 3.62 7.77 -0.66
N GLY A 105 2.57 7.06 -0.27
CA GLY A 105 2.69 5.71 0.28
C GLY A 105 3.48 4.74 -0.61
N GLY A 106 3.56 5.01 -1.93
CA GLY A 106 4.41 4.26 -2.85
C GLY A 106 5.89 4.27 -2.45
N MET A 107 6.41 5.41 -1.97
CA MET A 107 7.78 5.51 -1.44
C MET A 107 7.97 4.59 -0.22
N VAL A 108 6.98 4.60 0.68
CA VAL A 108 7.02 3.83 1.93
C VAL A 108 6.96 2.33 1.65
N VAL A 109 5.98 1.88 0.84
CA VAL A 109 5.81 0.45 0.55
C VAL A 109 6.97 -0.14 -0.24
N THR A 110 7.65 0.67 -1.06
CA THR A 110 8.90 0.24 -1.73
C THR A 110 9.98 -0.09 -0.70
N GLY A 111 10.20 0.78 0.29
CA GLY A 111 11.16 0.53 1.36
C GLY A 111 10.78 -0.63 2.28
N VAL A 112 9.48 -0.81 2.55
CA VAL A 112 8.98 -1.98 3.30
C VAL A 112 9.22 -3.26 2.52
N ALA A 113 8.92 -3.27 1.22
CA ALA A 113 9.12 -4.43 0.35
C ALA A 113 10.61 -4.81 0.23
N ASP A 114 11.52 -3.83 0.22
CA ASP A 114 12.95 -4.08 0.24
C ASP A 114 13.41 -4.69 1.57
N ALA A 115 12.83 -4.24 2.69
CA ALA A 115 13.26 -4.67 4.03
C ALA A 115 12.75 -6.07 4.41
N ILE A 116 11.50 -6.42 4.07
CA ILE A 116 10.82 -7.65 4.51
C ILE A 116 10.04 -8.34 3.36
N PRO A 117 10.69 -8.62 2.22
CA PRO A 117 10.01 -9.16 1.03
C PRO A 117 9.31 -10.51 1.29
N GLU A 118 9.81 -11.30 2.25
CA GLU A 118 9.29 -12.63 2.58
C GLU A 118 7.88 -12.61 3.16
N ARG A 119 7.45 -11.48 3.73
CA ARG A 119 6.10 -11.32 4.30
C ARG A 119 5.06 -10.87 3.27
N ILE A 120 5.51 -10.41 2.09
CA ILE A 120 4.68 -9.74 1.09
C ILE A 120 4.41 -10.68 -0.07
N THR A 121 3.15 -10.99 -0.30
CA THR A 121 2.71 -11.86 -1.41
C THR A 121 2.34 -11.05 -2.66
N LYS A 122 1.87 -9.82 -2.49
CA LYS A 122 1.57 -8.89 -3.59
C LYS A 122 1.86 -7.45 -3.15
N LEU A 123 2.33 -6.64 -4.10
CA LEU A 123 2.60 -5.22 -3.89
C LEU A 123 1.75 -4.39 -4.88
N ILE A 124 0.96 -3.45 -4.37
CA ILE A 124 0.04 -2.64 -5.17
C ILE A 124 0.37 -1.16 -5.00
N TYR A 125 0.65 -0.50 -6.11
CA TYR A 125 0.78 0.96 -6.18
C TYR A 125 -0.56 1.55 -6.62
N LEU A 126 -1.27 2.18 -5.70
CA LEU A 126 -2.56 2.82 -5.95
C LEU A 126 -2.33 4.31 -6.24
N ASP A 127 -2.35 4.69 -7.50
CA ASP A 127 -2.11 6.06 -7.97
C ASP A 127 -0.91 6.70 -7.25
N ALA A 128 0.22 5.97 -7.24
CA ALA A 128 1.32 6.18 -6.32
C ALA A 128 2.65 6.44 -7.02
N TYR A 129 3.60 7.03 -6.29
CA TYR A 129 4.97 7.16 -6.74
C TYR A 129 5.67 5.81 -6.81
N VAL A 130 6.37 5.57 -7.91
CA VAL A 130 7.15 4.35 -8.19
C VAL A 130 8.64 4.73 -8.19
N PRO A 131 9.32 4.67 -7.03
CA PRO A 131 10.74 5.00 -6.98
C PRO A 131 11.64 3.89 -7.54
N ASP A 132 12.80 4.31 -8.04
CA ASP A 132 13.96 3.45 -8.23
C ASP A 132 14.96 3.63 -7.08
N ASP A 133 16.02 2.82 -7.07
CA ASP A 133 17.11 3.01 -6.12
C ASP A 133 17.72 4.42 -6.25
N ASN A 134 18.17 4.97 -5.11
CA ASN A 134 18.72 6.33 -5.01
C ASN A 134 17.77 7.46 -5.42
N GLU A 135 16.46 7.25 -5.34
CA GLU A 135 15.47 8.31 -5.58
C GLU A 135 14.77 8.77 -4.30
N SER A 136 14.52 10.07 -4.24
CA SER A 136 13.60 10.69 -3.27
C SER A 136 12.30 11.09 -3.95
N LEU A 137 11.22 11.29 -3.17
CA LEU A 137 9.98 11.80 -3.74
C LEU A 137 10.19 13.15 -4.45
N LEU A 138 10.98 14.03 -3.87
CA LEU A 138 11.27 15.34 -4.43
C LEU A 138 11.99 15.22 -5.78
N SER A 139 12.95 14.30 -5.92
CA SER A 139 13.67 14.07 -7.18
C SER A 139 12.74 13.58 -8.29
N ILE A 140 11.78 12.70 -7.95
CA ILE A 140 10.77 12.21 -8.91
C ILE A 140 9.83 13.34 -9.34
N ARG A 141 9.37 14.16 -8.38
CA ARG A 141 8.46 15.28 -8.67
C ARG A 141 9.10 16.36 -9.55
N ASN A 142 10.35 16.71 -9.27
CA ASN A 142 11.06 17.78 -10.01
C ASN A 142 11.23 17.42 -11.49
N ARG A 143 11.42 16.13 -11.82
CA ARG A 143 11.44 15.66 -13.21
C ARG A 143 10.12 15.88 -13.96
N ASN A 144 9.01 15.98 -13.24
CA ASN A 144 7.67 16.11 -13.81
C ASN A 144 7.13 17.56 -13.75
N ASN A 145 7.97 18.56 -13.49
CA ASN A 145 7.61 19.99 -13.41
C ASN A 145 6.37 20.27 -12.54
N ARG A 146 6.20 19.54 -11.42
CA ARG A 146 5.04 19.71 -10.55
C ARG A 146 5.10 21.02 -9.75
N LYS A 147 3.92 21.53 -9.39
CA LYS A 147 3.74 22.79 -8.63
C LYS A 147 4.68 22.91 -7.43
N THR A 148 5.14 24.13 -7.18
CA THR A 148 5.98 24.49 -6.02
C THR A 148 5.29 24.09 -4.71
N LEU A 149 6.07 23.52 -3.80
CA LEU A 149 5.61 23.14 -2.47
C LEU A 149 5.60 24.35 -1.54
N LYS A 150 4.56 24.49 -0.73
CA LYS A 150 4.53 25.47 0.35
C LYS A 150 5.24 24.89 1.58
N ILE A 151 6.47 25.30 1.81
CA ILE A 151 7.27 24.84 2.93
C ILE A 151 7.33 25.92 4.01
N LYS A 152 7.06 25.55 5.26
CA LYS A 152 7.18 26.42 6.44
C LYS A 152 7.78 25.63 7.60
N ASN A 153 8.86 26.14 8.20
CA ASN A 153 9.54 25.56 9.36
C ASN A 153 9.91 24.06 9.19
N GLY A 154 10.30 23.65 7.99
CA GLY A 154 10.65 22.25 7.69
C GLY A 154 9.47 21.33 7.42
N PHE A 155 8.25 21.88 7.26
CA PHE A 155 7.04 21.14 6.94
C PHE A 155 6.44 21.59 5.60
N ILE A 156 5.90 20.63 4.86
CA ILE A 156 5.09 20.86 3.66
C ILE A 156 3.64 21.06 4.13
N ILE A 157 3.09 22.21 3.81
CA ILE A 157 1.77 22.65 4.30
C ILE A 157 0.68 22.25 3.30
N PRO A 158 -0.39 21.55 3.72
CA PRO A 158 -1.56 21.29 2.90
C PRO A 158 -2.45 22.56 2.89
N ASP A 159 -2.19 23.46 1.93
CA ASP A 159 -2.84 24.77 1.87
C ASP A 159 -4.31 24.73 1.43
N TRP A 160 -4.79 23.59 0.96
CA TRP A 160 -6.22 23.33 0.69
C TRP A 160 -7.05 23.05 1.95
N VAL A 161 -6.40 22.84 3.12
CA VAL A 161 -7.10 22.54 4.37
C VAL A 161 -7.53 23.85 5.04
N PRO A 162 -8.84 24.09 5.26
CA PRO A 162 -9.29 25.28 5.99
C PRO A 162 -8.70 25.34 7.39
N LYS A 163 -8.31 26.56 7.84
CA LYS A 163 -7.61 26.79 9.11
C LYS A 163 -8.32 26.18 10.32
N TYR A 164 -9.65 26.24 10.33
CA TYR A 164 -10.48 25.77 11.46
C TYR A 164 -11.15 24.41 11.23
N LYS A 165 -10.73 23.67 10.22
CA LYS A 165 -11.27 22.32 9.98
C LYS A 165 -10.93 21.39 11.14
N SER A 166 -11.96 20.79 11.74
CA SER A 166 -11.80 19.75 12.76
C SER A 166 -11.31 18.44 12.15
N PRO A 167 -10.63 17.57 12.91
CA PRO A 167 -10.32 16.20 12.48
C PRO A 167 -11.59 15.38 12.11
N PRO A 168 -11.46 14.44 11.17
CA PRO A 168 -10.23 14.08 10.45
C PRO A 168 -9.89 15.11 9.37
N LYS A 169 -8.60 15.40 9.22
CA LYS A 169 -8.09 16.35 8.21
C LYS A 169 -6.63 16.07 7.87
N ASP A 170 -6.20 16.55 6.71
CA ASP A 170 -4.79 16.54 6.36
C ASP A 170 -4.00 17.49 7.28
N VAL A 171 -2.76 17.09 7.60
CA VAL A 171 -1.86 17.82 8.51
C VAL A 171 -0.52 18.09 7.83
N PRO A 172 0.25 19.11 8.28
CA PRO A 172 1.59 19.36 7.75
C PRO A 172 2.48 18.12 7.85
N GLN A 173 3.25 17.86 6.77
CA GLN A 173 4.17 16.72 6.72
C GLN A 173 5.62 17.19 6.72
N SER A 174 6.50 16.51 7.46
CA SER A 174 7.93 16.81 7.45
C SER A 174 8.50 16.79 6.03
N TYR A 175 9.24 17.86 5.67
CA TYR A 175 9.91 17.95 4.37
C TYR A 175 10.93 16.85 4.18
N LYS A 176 11.54 16.38 5.28
CA LYS A 176 12.51 15.28 5.26
C LYS A 176 11.95 14.00 4.65
N THR A 177 10.65 13.71 4.83
CA THR A 177 10.00 12.53 4.21
C THR A 177 10.01 12.57 2.69
N TRP A 178 10.19 13.75 2.08
CA TRP A 178 10.22 13.94 0.63
C TRP A 178 11.65 14.06 0.08
N THR A 179 12.61 14.42 0.93
CA THR A 179 14.02 14.58 0.55
C THR A 179 14.87 13.36 0.85
N ASP A 180 14.47 12.52 1.79
CA ASP A 180 15.18 11.28 2.07
C ASP A 180 15.18 10.38 0.82
N THR A 181 16.35 9.88 0.49
CA THR A 181 16.61 9.01 -0.66
C THR A 181 16.43 7.56 -0.25
N LEU A 182 15.68 6.78 -1.02
CA LEU A 182 15.58 5.34 -0.84
C LEU A 182 16.89 4.65 -1.27
N HIS A 183 17.32 3.66 -0.50
CA HIS A 183 18.42 2.77 -0.83
C HIS A 183 17.92 1.33 -0.84
N LEU A 184 17.71 0.81 -2.04
CA LEU A 184 17.16 -0.54 -2.26
C LEU A 184 18.32 -1.54 -2.38
N LYS A 185 18.35 -2.54 -1.50
CA LYS A 185 19.49 -3.47 -1.37
C LYS A 185 19.09 -4.94 -1.54
N ASN A 186 17.80 -5.24 -1.46
CA ASN A 186 17.33 -6.61 -1.41
C ASN A 186 16.73 -7.07 -2.76
N PRO A 187 17.46 -7.86 -3.56
CA PRO A 187 16.95 -8.30 -4.87
C PRO A 187 15.72 -9.22 -4.77
N LYS A 188 15.40 -9.75 -3.57
CA LYS A 188 14.19 -10.54 -3.38
C LYS A 188 12.92 -9.69 -3.55
N SER A 189 12.98 -8.40 -3.23
CA SER A 189 11.85 -7.48 -3.41
C SER A 189 11.38 -7.39 -4.87
N LEU A 190 12.31 -7.54 -5.83
CA LEU A 190 12.02 -7.53 -7.27
C LEU A 190 11.21 -8.75 -7.74
N LYS A 191 11.13 -9.81 -6.92
CA LYS A 191 10.36 -11.03 -7.21
C LYS A 191 8.93 -10.98 -6.70
N ILE A 192 8.58 -9.96 -5.92
CA ILE A 192 7.21 -9.79 -5.42
C ILE A 192 6.30 -9.47 -6.61
N PRO A 193 5.19 -10.22 -6.81
CA PRO A 193 4.18 -9.87 -7.78
C PRO A 193 3.68 -8.43 -7.53
N THR A 194 4.01 -7.52 -8.44
CA THR A 194 3.76 -6.09 -8.27
C THR A 194 2.86 -5.56 -9.38
N MET A 195 1.94 -4.68 -9.05
CA MET A 195 1.01 -4.08 -9.99
C MET A 195 0.72 -2.63 -9.67
N TYR A 196 0.21 -1.92 -10.66
CA TYR A 196 -0.15 -0.51 -10.56
C TYR A 196 -1.63 -0.29 -10.86
N ILE A 197 -2.32 0.46 -10.02
CA ILE A 197 -3.67 0.95 -10.27
C ILE A 197 -3.57 2.45 -10.55
N LEU A 198 -3.85 2.85 -11.80
CA LEU A 198 -3.95 4.25 -12.20
C LEU A 198 -5.39 4.69 -12.06
N THR A 199 -5.65 5.77 -11.31
CA THR A 199 -6.95 6.42 -11.31
C THR A 199 -7.07 7.33 -12.53
N VAL A 200 -8.22 7.28 -13.20
CA VAL A 200 -8.49 8.08 -14.39
C VAL A 200 -9.88 8.70 -14.22
N LYS A 201 -9.96 10.02 -14.26
CA LYS A 201 -11.25 10.70 -14.19
C LYS A 201 -12.08 10.35 -15.41
N LYS A 202 -13.40 10.21 -15.20
CA LYS A 202 -14.35 9.97 -16.27
C LYS A 202 -14.15 10.96 -17.41
N ASP A 203 -14.23 10.46 -18.65
CA ASP A 203 -14.12 11.25 -19.88
C ASP A 203 -12.77 11.98 -20.06
N THR A 204 -11.71 11.58 -19.32
CA THR A 204 -10.37 12.12 -19.50
C THR A 204 -9.43 11.10 -20.14
N ASN A 205 -8.43 11.62 -20.88
CA ASN A 205 -7.37 10.76 -21.40
C ASN A 205 -6.41 10.40 -20.26
N TYR A 206 -6.19 9.12 -20.02
CA TYR A 206 -5.29 8.63 -18.98
C TYR A 206 -3.86 9.21 -19.06
N LYS A 207 -3.40 9.61 -20.28
CA LYS A 207 -2.09 10.24 -20.48
C LYS A 207 -1.99 11.62 -19.85
N ASN A 208 -3.10 12.27 -19.58
CA ASN A 208 -3.18 13.60 -18.98
C ASN A 208 -3.36 13.52 -17.44
N ASP A 209 -3.43 12.30 -16.88
CA ASP A 209 -3.51 12.13 -15.45
C ASP A 209 -2.18 12.52 -14.76
N ASP A 210 -2.28 13.06 -13.56
CA ASP A 210 -1.13 13.51 -12.77
C ASP A 210 -0.15 12.37 -12.46
N PHE A 211 -0.60 11.12 -12.41
CA PHE A 211 0.19 9.93 -12.15
C PHE A 211 0.47 9.07 -13.39
N ALA A 212 0.08 9.52 -14.58
CA ALA A 212 0.37 8.81 -15.83
C ALA A 212 1.86 8.50 -16.00
N SER A 213 2.74 9.44 -15.61
CA SER A 213 4.19 9.24 -15.63
C SER A 213 4.65 8.08 -14.71
N GLN A 214 3.96 7.85 -13.61
CA GLN A 214 4.26 6.75 -12.68
C GLN A 214 3.74 5.41 -13.22
N ALA A 215 2.58 5.40 -13.87
CA ALA A 215 2.07 4.23 -14.58
C ALA A 215 3.03 3.82 -15.72
N ILE A 216 3.61 4.80 -16.46
CA ILE A 216 4.64 4.53 -17.46
C ILE A 216 5.89 3.90 -16.83
N ARG A 217 6.34 4.37 -15.64
CA ARG A 217 7.45 3.77 -14.90
C ARG A 217 7.14 2.32 -14.49
N ALA A 218 5.94 2.07 -13.97
CA ALA A 218 5.47 0.74 -13.61
C ALA A 218 5.45 -0.21 -14.83
N ASN A 219 4.93 0.28 -15.96
CA ASN A 219 4.91 -0.50 -17.21
C ASN A 219 6.31 -0.85 -17.70
N LYS A 220 7.29 0.05 -17.60
CA LYS A 220 8.70 -0.23 -17.93
C LYS A 220 9.33 -1.29 -17.04
N LYS A 221 8.82 -1.49 -15.82
CA LYS A 221 9.22 -2.58 -14.91
C LYS A 221 8.48 -3.89 -15.21
N GLY A 222 7.60 -3.92 -16.23
CA GLY A 222 6.80 -5.09 -16.60
C GLY A 222 5.60 -5.34 -15.68
N TRP A 223 5.19 -4.34 -14.87
CA TRP A 223 4.06 -4.51 -13.97
C TRP A 223 2.72 -4.34 -14.70
N PRO A 224 1.72 -5.19 -14.44
CA PRO A 224 0.36 -4.99 -14.91
C PRO A 224 -0.19 -3.62 -14.47
N ILE A 225 -0.85 -2.93 -15.39
CA ILE A 225 -1.50 -1.63 -15.13
C ILE A 225 -3.01 -1.82 -15.21
N PHE A 226 -3.70 -1.51 -14.12
CA PHE A 226 -5.16 -1.46 -14.05
C PHE A 226 -5.61 -0.01 -14.05
N GLN A 227 -6.72 0.28 -14.71
CA GLN A 227 -7.33 1.61 -14.69
C GLN A 227 -8.58 1.59 -13.83
N LEU A 228 -8.69 2.54 -12.91
CA LEU A 228 -9.85 2.74 -12.05
C LEU A 228 -10.46 4.11 -12.36
N GLU A 229 -11.72 4.14 -12.80
CA GLU A 229 -12.44 5.38 -12.98
C GLU A 229 -12.72 6.04 -11.63
N ALA A 230 -11.87 7.01 -11.28
CA ALA A 230 -11.89 7.75 -10.02
C ALA A 230 -10.99 8.98 -10.11
N ASP A 231 -11.03 9.86 -9.10
CA ASP A 231 -9.99 10.85 -8.88
C ASP A 231 -8.79 10.25 -8.11
N HIS A 232 -7.78 11.09 -7.81
CA HIS A 232 -6.58 10.69 -7.06
C HIS A 232 -6.88 10.04 -5.70
N ASN A 233 -8.08 10.22 -5.16
CA ASN A 233 -8.49 9.70 -3.86
C ASN A 233 -9.63 8.68 -3.99
N PRO A 234 -9.38 7.51 -4.63
CA PRO A 234 -10.41 6.52 -4.93
C PRO A 234 -11.05 5.92 -3.67
N GLN A 235 -10.37 6.01 -2.51
CA GLN A 235 -10.91 5.61 -1.22
C GLN A 235 -12.16 6.42 -0.82
N TRP A 236 -12.36 7.60 -1.42
CA TRP A 236 -13.52 8.45 -1.21
C TRP A 236 -14.44 8.51 -2.44
N SER A 237 -13.86 8.72 -3.62
CA SER A 237 -14.66 8.91 -4.85
C SER A 237 -15.22 7.61 -5.44
N ALA A 238 -14.55 6.47 -5.23
CA ALA A 238 -14.97 5.19 -5.80
C ALA A 238 -14.66 3.98 -4.90
N PRO A 239 -15.00 4.00 -3.58
CA PRO A 239 -14.57 2.95 -2.64
C PRO A 239 -15.05 1.55 -3.00
N PHE A 240 -16.25 1.41 -3.55
CA PHE A 240 -16.80 0.11 -3.97
C PHE A 240 -16.07 -0.46 -5.19
N LYS A 241 -15.79 0.37 -6.20
CA LYS A 241 -15.02 -0.03 -7.39
C LYS A 241 -13.60 -0.42 -7.00
N LEU A 242 -12.96 0.37 -6.11
CA LEU A 242 -11.63 0.09 -5.60
C LEU A 242 -11.59 -1.26 -4.88
N VAL A 243 -12.52 -1.52 -3.96
CA VAL A 243 -12.57 -2.79 -3.22
C VAL A 243 -12.85 -3.98 -4.15
N GLY A 244 -13.75 -3.83 -5.13
CA GLY A 244 -13.97 -4.83 -6.18
C GLY A 244 -12.66 -5.24 -6.86
N MET A 245 -11.91 -4.25 -7.37
CA MET A 245 -10.62 -4.44 -8.03
C MET A 245 -9.56 -5.05 -7.09
N LEU A 246 -9.47 -4.58 -5.85
CA LEU A 246 -8.52 -5.14 -4.86
C LEU A 246 -8.80 -6.61 -4.56
N LYS A 247 -10.07 -7.02 -4.52
CA LYS A 247 -10.47 -8.42 -4.31
C LYS A 247 -10.11 -9.31 -5.50
N GLU A 248 -10.32 -8.84 -6.73
CA GLU A 248 -9.92 -9.55 -7.95
C GLU A 248 -8.40 -9.73 -8.03
N ILE A 249 -7.66 -8.67 -7.74
CA ILE A 249 -6.19 -8.70 -7.70
C ILE A 249 -5.70 -9.59 -6.54
N GLY A 250 -6.41 -9.62 -5.42
CA GLY A 250 -6.04 -10.34 -4.21
C GLY A 250 -6.15 -11.87 -4.31
N GLN A 251 -6.95 -12.37 -5.23
CA GLN A 251 -7.09 -13.80 -5.49
C GLN A 251 -5.88 -14.36 -6.23
#